data_cd9223ac27768f55b87b9970b9e24e82
#
_entry.id   cd9223ac27768f55b87b9970b9e24e82
#
_cell.length_a   1.000
_cell.length_b   1.000
_cell.length_c   1.000
_cell.angle_alpha   90.00
_cell.angle_beta   90.00
_cell.angle_gamma   90.00
#
_symmetry.space_group_name_H-M   'P 1'
#
loop_
_entity.id
_entity.type
_entity.pdbx_description
1 polymer ?
#
loop_
_entity_poly.entity_id
_entity_poly.type
_entity_poly.pdbx_seq_one_letter_code
_entity_poly.pdbx_strand_id
1 'polypeptide(L)'
;MMSVRQLLDRKGRELFSIAPEAAVLEAIRIMADRHVGALLVMEGDAVSGIVSERDYARKVILMGRSSADTPVRDIMSAPVVTVQPETTVEKCMQLMTERRVRHLPVTEAGRVVGMVSIGDLVKAVIAEQQQQIEQLESYIHS
;
A
#
# COMPACT_ATOMS: atom_id res chain seq x y z
N MET A 1 -8.10 -1.75 19.56
CA MET A 1 -7.97 -1.36 18.16
C MET A 1 -6.57 -1.66 17.65
N MET A 2 -6.46 -2.29 16.48
CA MET A 2 -5.16 -2.61 15.92
C MET A 2 -4.49 -1.35 15.36
N SER A 3 -3.19 -1.19 15.67
CA SER A 3 -2.36 -0.14 15.08
C SER A 3 -1.67 -0.65 13.82
N VAL A 4 -1.20 0.29 12.98
CA VAL A 4 -0.40 -0.04 11.81
C VAL A 4 0.86 -0.81 12.22
N ARG A 5 1.50 -0.46 13.34
CA ARG A 5 2.67 -1.20 13.85
C ARG A 5 2.36 -2.67 14.06
N GLN A 6 1.24 -2.96 14.72
CA GLN A 6 0.82 -4.35 14.94
C GLN A 6 0.53 -5.08 13.64
N LEU A 7 -0.08 -4.40 12.68
CA LEU A 7 -0.34 -4.98 11.37
C LEU A 7 0.97 -5.30 10.64
N LEU A 8 1.94 -4.38 10.65
CA LEU A 8 3.25 -4.60 10.03
C LEU A 8 4.03 -5.74 10.70
N ASP A 9 3.89 -5.89 12.02
CA ASP A 9 4.53 -6.99 12.74
C ASP A 9 4.01 -8.35 12.25
N ARG A 10 2.76 -8.41 11.81
CA ARG A 10 2.15 -9.64 11.26
C ARG A 10 2.47 -9.87 9.79
N LYS A 11 2.34 -8.82 8.96
CA LYS A 11 2.51 -8.98 7.52
C LYS A 11 3.96 -8.88 7.05
N GLY A 12 4.81 -8.18 7.82
CA GLY A 12 6.18 -7.88 7.43
C GLY A 12 6.35 -6.46 6.88
N ARG A 13 7.60 -6.06 6.75
CA ARG A 13 7.99 -4.70 6.38
C ARG A 13 8.74 -4.61 5.06
N GLU A 14 8.61 -5.61 4.21
CA GLU A 14 9.25 -5.57 2.91
C GLU A 14 8.74 -4.39 2.09
N LEU A 15 9.67 -3.68 1.44
CA LEU A 15 9.38 -2.54 0.60
C LEU A 15 9.91 -2.81 -0.80
N PHE A 16 9.07 -2.57 -1.79
CA PHE A 16 9.47 -2.66 -3.18
C PHE A 16 9.35 -1.27 -3.79
N SER A 17 10.41 -0.82 -4.44
CA SER A 17 10.49 0.52 -4.98
C SER A 17 11.06 0.51 -6.39
N ILE A 18 10.90 1.65 -7.07
CA ILE A 18 11.40 1.85 -8.42
C ILE A 18 11.80 3.33 -8.55
N ALA A 19 12.75 3.60 -9.43
CA ALA A 19 13.16 4.98 -9.72
C ALA A 19 12.13 5.67 -10.64
N PRO A 20 11.98 7.00 -10.53
CA PRO A 20 11.02 7.73 -11.37
C PRO A 20 11.32 7.64 -12.87
N GLU A 21 12.58 7.50 -13.25
CA GLU A 21 13.03 7.42 -14.64
C GLU A 21 12.88 6.04 -15.25
N ALA A 22 12.63 5.00 -14.43
CA ALA A 22 12.47 3.64 -14.93
C ALA A 22 11.22 3.53 -15.81
N ALA A 23 11.26 2.61 -16.76
CA ALA A 23 10.10 2.35 -17.62
C ALA A 23 8.96 1.72 -16.82
N VAL A 24 7.74 2.09 -17.17
CA VAL A 24 6.53 1.50 -16.57
C VAL A 24 6.53 -0.03 -16.72
N LEU A 25 7.03 -0.54 -17.85
CA LEU A 25 7.14 -1.99 -18.08
C LEU A 25 7.94 -2.69 -16.97
N GLU A 26 9.02 -2.07 -16.50
CA GLU A 26 9.80 -2.62 -15.39
C GLU A 26 9.00 -2.64 -14.09
N ALA A 27 8.25 -1.57 -13.82
CA ALA A 27 7.37 -1.52 -12.64
C ALA A 27 6.36 -2.66 -12.65
N ILE A 28 5.72 -2.92 -13.80
CA ILE A 28 4.75 -4.00 -13.95
C ILE A 28 5.41 -5.36 -13.75
N ARG A 29 6.62 -5.56 -14.25
CA ARG A 29 7.37 -6.81 -14.02
C ARG A 29 7.64 -7.05 -12.55
N ILE A 30 8.07 -6.02 -11.81
CA ILE A 30 8.32 -6.12 -10.38
C ILE A 30 7.02 -6.45 -9.63
N MET A 31 5.93 -5.77 -9.95
CA MET A 31 4.64 -6.03 -9.33
C MET A 31 4.19 -7.49 -9.54
N ALA A 32 4.36 -8.00 -10.76
CA ALA A 32 4.02 -9.39 -11.09
C ALA A 32 4.90 -10.38 -10.33
N ASP A 33 6.22 -10.16 -10.31
CA ASP A 33 7.17 -11.05 -9.67
C ASP A 33 7.02 -11.08 -8.15
N ARG A 34 6.67 -9.95 -7.54
CA ARG A 34 6.55 -9.80 -6.09
C ARG A 34 5.13 -9.96 -5.59
N HIS A 35 4.16 -10.13 -6.47
CA HIS A 35 2.74 -10.28 -6.13
C HIS A 35 2.22 -9.09 -5.33
N VAL A 36 2.59 -7.88 -5.75
CA VAL A 36 2.13 -6.62 -5.14
C VAL A 36 1.42 -5.77 -6.20
N GLY A 37 0.50 -4.92 -5.76
CA GLY A 37 -0.28 -4.07 -6.65
C GLY A 37 0.23 -2.65 -6.77
N ALA A 38 1.29 -2.30 -6.06
CA ALA A 38 1.88 -0.96 -6.09
C ALA A 38 3.34 -0.99 -5.68
N LEU A 39 4.09 0.00 -6.15
CA LEU A 39 5.48 0.23 -5.78
C LEU A 39 5.65 1.66 -5.29
N LEU A 40 6.56 1.86 -4.34
CA LEU A 40 7.04 3.18 -4.00
C LEU A 40 7.92 3.69 -5.13
N VAL A 41 7.74 4.95 -5.50
CA VAL A 41 8.65 5.62 -6.44
C VAL A 41 9.60 6.47 -5.60
N MET A 42 10.89 6.13 -5.64
CA MET A 42 11.88 6.74 -4.75
C MET A 42 13.07 7.30 -5.50
N GLU A 43 13.54 8.44 -5.02
CA GLU A 43 14.80 9.03 -5.40
C GLU A 43 15.71 9.00 -4.16
N GLY A 44 16.67 8.05 -4.12
CA GLY A 44 17.42 7.80 -2.90
C GLY A 44 16.48 7.39 -1.76
N ASP A 45 16.51 8.10 -0.65
CA ASP A 45 15.66 7.84 0.51
C ASP A 45 14.34 8.63 0.46
N ALA A 46 14.14 9.47 -0.55
CA ALA A 46 12.96 10.32 -0.66
C ALA A 46 11.87 9.62 -1.50
N VAL A 47 10.63 9.67 -1.00
CA VAL A 47 9.47 9.14 -1.71
C VAL A 47 8.95 10.22 -2.65
N SER A 48 8.96 9.93 -3.96
CA SER A 48 8.43 10.82 -5.00
C SER A 48 6.96 10.56 -5.28
N GLY A 49 6.51 9.33 -5.13
CA GLY A 49 5.13 8.95 -5.43
C GLY A 49 4.88 7.47 -5.20
N ILE A 50 3.72 7.03 -5.65
CA ILE A 50 3.33 5.62 -5.72
C ILE A 50 2.86 5.33 -7.13
N VAL A 51 3.28 4.21 -7.69
CA VAL A 51 2.77 3.69 -8.97
C VAL A 51 2.05 2.37 -8.71
N SER A 52 0.86 2.23 -9.29
CA SER A 52 0.00 1.06 -9.08
C SER A 52 -0.42 0.44 -10.40
N GLU A 53 -0.93 -0.80 -10.34
CA GLU A 53 -1.55 -1.46 -11.48
C GLU A 53 -2.70 -0.63 -12.05
N ARG A 54 -3.42 0.08 -11.18
CA ARG A 54 -4.51 0.97 -11.56
C ARG A 54 -4.00 2.15 -12.37
N ASP A 55 -2.87 2.76 -11.98
CA ASP A 55 -2.22 3.82 -12.76
C ASP A 55 -1.83 3.30 -14.13
N TYR A 56 -1.26 2.10 -14.20
CA TYR A 56 -0.90 1.46 -15.46
C TYR A 56 -2.11 1.31 -16.39
N ALA A 57 -3.20 0.76 -15.88
CA ALA A 57 -4.40 0.55 -16.70
C ALA A 57 -4.97 1.87 -17.22
N ARG A 58 -5.08 2.87 -16.35
CA ARG A 58 -5.74 4.15 -16.67
C ARG A 58 -4.88 5.11 -17.47
N LYS A 59 -3.58 5.13 -17.21
CA LYS A 59 -2.68 6.16 -17.73
C LYS A 59 -1.74 5.65 -18.83
N VAL A 60 -1.65 4.34 -19.02
CA VAL A 60 -0.83 3.73 -20.08
C VAL A 60 -1.73 3.00 -21.07
N ILE A 61 -2.40 1.94 -20.64
CA ILE A 61 -3.19 1.10 -21.55
C ILE A 61 -4.34 1.90 -22.19
N LEU A 62 -5.16 2.55 -21.40
CA LEU A 62 -6.32 3.31 -21.91
C LEU A 62 -5.92 4.55 -22.69
N MET A 63 -4.72 5.06 -22.47
CA MET A 63 -4.21 6.24 -23.18
C MET A 63 -3.37 5.88 -24.40
N GLY A 64 -3.23 4.60 -24.72
CA GLY A 64 -2.48 4.14 -25.88
C GLY A 64 -0.97 4.40 -25.80
N ARG A 65 -0.42 4.51 -24.59
CA ARG A 65 1.01 4.77 -24.39
C ARG A 65 1.81 3.47 -24.39
N SER A 66 3.10 3.58 -24.72
CA SER A 66 4.02 2.46 -24.69
C SER A 66 4.56 2.23 -23.28
N SER A 67 4.41 1.02 -22.75
CA SER A 67 4.94 0.65 -21.44
C SER A 67 6.48 0.73 -21.40
N ALA A 68 7.15 0.43 -22.51
CA ALA A 68 8.60 0.46 -22.59
C ALA A 68 9.16 1.88 -22.67
N ASP A 69 8.38 2.83 -23.21
CA ASP A 69 8.83 4.20 -23.47
C ASP A 69 8.25 5.24 -22.52
N THR A 70 7.39 4.82 -21.59
CA THR A 70 6.80 5.73 -20.61
C THR A 70 7.54 5.60 -19.28
N PRO A 71 8.13 6.69 -18.74
CA PRO A 71 8.75 6.64 -17.43
C PRO A 71 7.70 6.62 -16.32
N VAL A 72 8.04 5.98 -15.21
CA VAL A 72 7.15 5.84 -14.06
C VAL A 72 6.66 7.20 -13.54
N ARG A 73 7.52 8.23 -13.56
CA ARG A 73 7.14 9.58 -13.07
C ARG A 73 5.94 10.15 -13.81
N ASP A 74 5.70 9.74 -15.06
CA ASP A 74 4.57 10.27 -15.85
C ASP A 74 3.23 9.74 -15.40
N ILE A 75 3.21 8.61 -14.70
CA ILE A 75 1.95 7.98 -14.29
C ILE A 75 1.79 7.84 -12.77
N MET A 76 2.84 8.03 -11.99
CA MET A 76 2.76 7.90 -10.54
C MET A 76 1.78 8.90 -9.93
N SER A 77 1.22 8.55 -8.80
CA SER A 77 0.37 9.43 -8.00
C SER A 77 1.23 10.16 -6.96
N ALA A 78 1.06 11.47 -6.87
CA ALA A 78 1.77 12.34 -5.94
C ALA A 78 0.89 13.58 -5.64
N PRO A 79 1.02 14.22 -4.46
CA PRO A 79 1.83 13.80 -3.32
C PRO A 79 1.30 12.53 -2.66
N VAL A 80 2.17 11.83 -1.93
CA VAL A 80 1.84 10.56 -1.29
C VAL A 80 1.18 10.81 0.05
N VAL A 81 0.04 10.15 0.30
CA VAL A 81 -0.60 10.14 1.61
C VAL A 81 0.09 9.08 2.45
N THR A 82 0.63 9.46 3.60
CA THR A 82 1.35 8.55 4.50
C THR A 82 0.65 8.43 5.84
N VAL A 83 0.95 7.35 6.56
CA VAL A 83 0.51 7.13 7.92
C VAL A 83 1.71 6.80 8.80
N GLN A 84 1.51 6.78 10.11
CA GLN A 84 2.55 6.46 11.08
C GLN A 84 2.26 5.12 11.75
N PRO A 85 3.27 4.50 12.38
CA PRO A 85 3.05 3.21 13.06
C PRO A 85 1.96 3.24 14.13
N GLU A 86 1.72 4.38 14.75
CA GLU A 86 0.69 4.57 15.78
C GLU A 86 -0.71 4.76 15.21
N THR A 87 -0.82 5.03 13.91
CA THR A 87 -2.12 5.19 13.24
C THR A 87 -2.93 3.90 13.37
N THR A 88 -4.23 4.02 13.61
CA THR A 88 -5.10 2.84 13.72
C THR A 88 -5.52 2.33 12.36
N VAL A 89 -5.86 1.04 12.29
CA VAL A 89 -6.39 0.41 11.07
C VAL A 89 -7.64 1.15 10.58
N GLU A 90 -8.54 1.53 11.51
CA GLU A 90 -9.77 2.27 11.18
C GLU A 90 -9.46 3.62 10.54
N LYS A 91 -8.47 4.33 11.05
CA LYS A 91 -8.04 5.60 10.47
C LYS A 91 -7.47 5.42 9.07
N CYS A 92 -6.72 4.36 8.85
CA CYS A 92 -6.20 4.02 7.52
C CYS A 92 -7.32 3.76 6.53
N MET A 93 -8.35 3.01 6.94
CA MET A 93 -9.51 2.74 6.08
C MET A 93 -10.26 4.04 5.73
N GLN A 94 -10.41 4.92 6.71
CA GLN A 94 -11.02 6.23 6.50
C GLN A 94 -10.23 7.05 5.49
N LEU A 95 -8.90 7.11 5.63
CA LEU A 95 -8.02 7.83 4.70
C LEU A 95 -8.10 7.26 3.29
N MET A 96 -8.09 5.94 3.15
CA MET A 96 -8.20 5.30 1.83
C MET A 96 -9.52 5.63 1.15
N THR A 97 -10.60 5.66 1.91
CA THR A 97 -11.93 6.03 1.40
C THR A 97 -11.98 7.50 0.99
N GLU A 98 -11.54 8.39 1.85
CA GLU A 98 -11.57 9.84 1.61
C GLU A 98 -10.66 10.26 0.46
N ARG A 99 -9.46 9.67 0.39
CA ARG A 99 -8.44 10.02 -0.60
C ARG A 99 -8.49 9.16 -1.85
N ARG A 100 -9.35 8.13 -1.87
CA ARG A 100 -9.49 7.19 -2.99
C ARG A 100 -8.15 6.53 -3.36
N VAL A 101 -7.39 6.15 -2.35
CA VAL A 101 -6.13 5.42 -2.51
C VAL A 101 -6.27 4.03 -1.89
N ARG A 102 -5.47 3.07 -2.34
CA ARG A 102 -5.51 1.69 -1.89
C ARG A 102 -4.22 1.24 -1.21
N HIS A 103 -3.25 2.13 -1.11
CA HIS A 103 -1.95 1.87 -0.53
C HIS A 103 -1.51 3.08 0.26
N LEU A 104 -1.01 2.86 1.47
CA LEU A 104 -0.49 3.92 2.33
C LEU A 104 0.90 3.53 2.79
N PRO A 105 1.93 4.29 2.38
CA PRO A 105 3.26 4.12 2.98
C PRO A 105 3.22 4.51 4.45
N VAL A 106 3.96 3.76 5.25
CA VAL A 106 4.12 4.01 6.68
C VAL A 106 5.46 4.67 6.90
N THR A 107 5.46 5.85 7.52
CA THR A 107 6.69 6.60 7.80
C THR A 107 6.92 6.73 9.30
N GLU A 108 8.19 6.66 9.69
CA GLU A 108 8.64 6.88 11.06
C GLU A 108 9.95 7.65 11.00
N ALA A 109 10.03 8.78 11.71
CA ALA A 109 11.21 9.64 11.71
C ALA A 109 11.65 10.04 10.29
N GLY A 110 10.70 10.31 9.40
CA GLY A 110 10.96 10.74 8.02
C GLY A 110 11.35 9.63 7.06
N ARG A 111 11.33 8.37 7.49
CA ARG A 111 11.69 7.21 6.65
C ARG A 111 10.50 6.29 6.46
N VAL A 112 10.41 5.69 5.28
CA VAL A 112 9.39 4.68 5.01
C VAL A 112 9.81 3.38 5.70
N VAL A 113 8.93 2.85 6.55
CA VAL A 113 9.19 1.62 7.32
C VAL A 113 8.27 0.47 6.91
N GLY A 114 7.32 0.71 6.03
CA GLY A 114 6.40 -0.32 5.54
C GLY A 114 5.37 0.27 4.59
N MET A 115 4.50 -0.59 4.11
CA MET A 115 3.39 -0.21 3.27
C MET A 115 2.17 -1.04 3.65
N VAL A 116 1.01 -0.42 3.76
CA VAL A 116 -0.25 -1.13 3.99
C VAL A 116 -1.17 -0.95 2.80
N SER A 117 -1.79 -2.05 2.37
CA SER A 117 -2.78 -2.05 1.29
C SER A 117 -4.19 -2.20 1.86
N ILE A 118 -5.20 -1.91 1.02
CA ILE A 118 -6.59 -2.14 1.42
C ILE A 118 -6.81 -3.62 1.78
N GLY A 119 -6.19 -4.55 1.07
CA GLY A 119 -6.26 -5.97 1.39
C GLY A 119 -5.71 -6.31 2.77
N ASP A 120 -4.59 -5.68 3.16
CA ASP A 120 -4.01 -5.85 4.49
C ASP A 120 -4.96 -5.39 5.59
N LEU A 121 -5.62 -4.24 5.37
CA LEU A 121 -6.56 -3.67 6.34
C LEU A 121 -7.80 -4.54 6.48
N VAL A 122 -8.34 -5.04 5.37
CA VAL A 122 -9.52 -5.91 5.37
C VAL A 122 -9.21 -7.21 6.12
N LYS A 123 -8.06 -7.82 5.88
CA LYS A 123 -7.64 -9.02 6.62
C LYS A 123 -7.52 -8.75 8.11
N ALA A 124 -6.97 -7.61 8.49
CA ALA A 124 -6.82 -7.23 9.91
C ALA A 124 -8.18 -7.07 10.58
N VAL A 125 -9.14 -6.43 9.92
CA VAL A 125 -10.49 -6.24 10.44
C VAL A 125 -11.20 -7.58 10.61
N ILE A 126 -11.11 -8.46 9.62
CA ILE A 126 -11.72 -9.80 9.69
C ILE A 126 -11.14 -10.60 10.84
N ALA A 127 -9.81 -10.59 11.01
CA ALA A 127 -9.15 -11.32 12.09
C ALA A 127 -9.57 -10.81 13.46
N GLU A 128 -9.69 -9.49 13.63
CA GLU A 128 -10.14 -8.87 14.88
C GLU A 128 -11.60 -9.25 15.20
N GLN A 129 -12.48 -9.20 14.21
CA GLN A 129 -13.88 -9.62 14.37
C GLN A 129 -13.99 -11.09 14.72
N GLN A 130 -13.18 -11.94 14.11
CA GLN A 130 -13.16 -13.38 14.41
C GLN A 130 -12.75 -13.64 15.86
N GLN A 131 -11.77 -12.93 16.38
CA GLN A 131 -11.38 -13.03 17.78
C GLN A 131 -12.52 -12.62 18.72
N GLN A 132 -13.23 -11.55 18.38
CA GLN A 132 -14.38 -11.10 19.18
C GLN A 132 -15.48 -12.14 19.20
N ILE A 133 -15.77 -12.77 18.08
CA ILE A 133 -16.78 -13.84 17.98
C ILE A 133 -16.37 -15.03 18.85
N GLU A 134 -15.12 -15.47 18.77
CA GLU A 134 -14.62 -16.58 19.56
C GLU A 134 -14.68 -16.30 21.07
N GLN A 135 -14.38 -15.07 21.50
CA GLN A 135 -14.48 -14.65 22.88
C GLN A 135 -15.94 -14.72 23.37
N LEU A 136 -16.87 -14.25 22.55
CA LEU A 136 -18.30 -14.29 22.89
C LEU A 136 -18.80 -15.75 22.98
N GLU A 137 -18.42 -16.59 22.04
CA GLU A 137 -18.78 -18.01 22.06
C GLU A 137 -18.23 -18.70 23.32
N SER A 138 -16.98 -18.43 23.65
CA SER A 138 -16.36 -18.96 24.87
C SER A 138 -17.09 -18.52 26.13
N TYR A 139 -17.52 -17.26 26.19
CA TYR A 139 -18.29 -16.72 27.30
C TYR A 139 -19.66 -17.42 27.44
N ILE A 140 -20.34 -17.65 26.32
CA ILE A 140 -21.64 -18.30 26.31
C ILE A 140 -21.55 -19.76 26.77
N HIS A 141 -20.48 -20.45 26.42
CA HIS A 141 -20.28 -21.85 26.71
C HIS A 141 -19.49 -22.12 28.01
N SER A 142 -19.07 -21.09 28.69
CA SER A 142 -18.43 -21.24 30.00
C SER A 142 -19.47 -21.23 31.17
#